data_bd0b8336a46e7b5098ac1fa0a186cec7
#
_entry.id   bd0b8336a46e7b5098ac1fa0a186cec7
#
_cell.length_a   1.000
_cell.length_b   1.000
_cell.length_c   1.000
_cell.angle_alpha   90.00
_cell.angle_beta   90.00
_cell.angle_gamma   90.00
#
_symmetry.space_group_name_H-M   'P 1'
#
loop_
_entity.id
_entity.type
_entity.pdbx_description
1 polymer ?
#
loop_
_entity_poly.entity_id
_entity_poly.type
_entity_poly.pdbx_seq_one_letter_code
_entity_poly.pdbx_strand_id
1 'polypeptide(L)'
;MSRTDQLALAVSLLAVFAAALVAGNIFENVPHLEDEIAYVWQARLLVEGKLTIPSPQHEKSFLVPFVVDHNGERFGKYPPGWPLVLSLGVALGTRGLVNPILAGVGVWLTYLLGKRVFGPLVGLLAAALTLSSPFFLINSGSLLSHPLGLVLSAGFALLWLAAFGDRNAPRRWSYSLGAAVLMGLLILARPFTALGVALPFGLHGLYLLFYGGCTPEQRRQTRLHLLGFGALGLAFAGLHFLWQYRVTGDPFLNPYTLWWEYDKIGFGPGVGVTEDGHSLHIARINTRFSLRAAWRDLFGWSSYSWLFLPFGLLACLRKPKGLLLGVVFPSLVLIHIFYWIGSELFGPRYYYEGLYSLTLFSALGAAWLAGWRVEPDPEPQDYPGAVRQSSGGVGLLDRLRLRLAPAYSWFAERAASAVHQPALFKVRQYLVPMALVLLVAYNLVYFLPGRLWEMHGLYTISRSDLYPFLAPEAQELTPALIIVHSERWMSYGSLLELQDPRLTTPFIFAWSRGPIADEAVAADFPERNLFHYYVEEPGRFYLAPRDP
;
A
#
# COMPACT_ATOMS: atom_id res chain seq x y z
N MET A 1 -24.68 -17.52 0.87
CA MET A 1 -23.56 -17.13 1.77
C MET A 1 -23.61 -17.98 3.02
N SER A 2 -22.49 -18.59 3.43
CA SER A 2 -22.39 -19.28 4.72
C SER A 2 -22.43 -18.27 5.88
N ARG A 3 -22.59 -18.77 7.14
CA ARG A 3 -22.50 -17.89 8.33
C ARG A 3 -21.13 -17.19 8.42
N THR A 4 -20.06 -17.88 8.08
CA THR A 4 -18.71 -17.27 8.06
C THR A 4 -18.56 -16.19 6.99
N ASP A 5 -19.20 -16.34 5.82
CA ASP A 5 -19.22 -15.29 4.79
C ASP A 5 -19.96 -14.05 5.29
N GLN A 6 -21.10 -14.23 5.99
CA GLN A 6 -21.86 -13.11 6.56
C GLN A 6 -21.07 -12.36 7.63
N LEU A 7 -20.38 -13.09 8.52
CA LEU A 7 -19.51 -12.49 9.53
C LEU A 7 -18.31 -11.75 8.88
N ALA A 8 -17.68 -12.34 7.86
CA ALA A 8 -16.59 -11.69 7.14
C ALA A 8 -17.05 -10.41 6.42
N LEU A 9 -18.28 -10.41 5.85
CA LEU A 9 -18.86 -9.20 5.27
C LEU A 9 -19.10 -8.13 6.35
N ALA A 10 -19.62 -8.53 7.51
CA ALA A 10 -19.80 -7.60 8.63
C ALA A 10 -18.46 -7.00 9.10
N VAL A 11 -17.40 -7.81 9.21
CA VAL A 11 -16.04 -7.34 9.53
C VAL A 11 -15.53 -6.37 8.45
N SER A 12 -15.80 -6.64 7.17
CA SER A 12 -15.41 -5.78 6.05
C SER A 12 -16.15 -4.44 6.09
N LEU A 13 -17.44 -4.42 6.38
CA LEU A 13 -18.22 -3.19 6.55
C LEU A 13 -17.76 -2.39 7.78
N LEU A 14 -17.42 -3.09 8.88
CA LEU A 14 -16.84 -2.46 10.06
C LEU A 14 -15.48 -1.84 9.74
N ALA A 15 -14.69 -2.44 8.84
CA ALA A 15 -13.43 -1.86 8.38
C ALA A 15 -13.64 -0.55 7.60
N VAL A 16 -14.67 -0.47 6.75
CA VAL A 16 -15.07 0.80 6.09
C VAL A 16 -15.35 1.86 7.15
N PHE A 17 -16.18 1.53 8.13
CA PHE A 17 -16.57 2.47 9.17
C PHE A 17 -15.38 2.90 10.04
N ALA A 18 -14.56 1.96 10.51
CA ALA A 18 -13.39 2.27 11.33
C ALA A 18 -12.37 3.14 10.57
N ALA A 19 -12.08 2.82 9.30
CA ALA A 19 -11.20 3.63 8.47
C ALA A 19 -11.78 5.03 8.18
N ALA A 20 -13.11 5.16 8.00
CA ALA A 20 -13.77 6.46 7.83
C ALA A 20 -13.69 7.30 9.11
N LEU A 21 -13.80 6.69 10.29
CA LEU A 21 -13.58 7.39 11.56
C LEU A 21 -12.14 7.89 11.69
N VAL A 22 -11.14 7.07 11.29
CA VAL A 22 -9.74 7.51 11.29
C VAL A 22 -9.52 8.65 10.29
N ALA A 23 -10.07 8.55 9.08
CA ALA A 23 -9.98 9.60 8.06
C ALA A 23 -10.59 10.93 8.56
N GLY A 24 -11.75 10.88 9.20
CA GLY A 24 -12.46 12.07 9.67
C GLY A 24 -11.91 12.68 10.95
N ASN A 25 -11.52 11.86 11.95
CA ASN A 25 -11.18 12.36 13.28
C ASN A 25 -9.66 12.44 13.53
N ILE A 26 -8.86 11.65 12.82
CA ILE A 26 -7.39 11.67 12.99
C ILE A 26 -6.73 12.50 11.89
N PHE A 27 -7.11 12.25 10.63
CA PHE A 27 -6.58 12.97 9.48
C PHE A 27 -7.48 14.12 9.00
N GLU A 28 -8.62 14.38 9.65
CA GLU A 28 -9.54 15.50 9.38
C GLU A 28 -9.93 15.63 7.89
N ASN A 29 -9.80 14.56 7.11
CA ASN A 29 -9.95 14.51 5.64
C ASN A 29 -9.06 15.49 4.88
N VAL A 30 -7.93 15.91 5.45
CA VAL A 30 -6.91 16.75 4.79
C VAL A 30 -5.61 15.97 4.60
N PRO A 31 -4.82 16.26 3.55
CA PRO A 31 -3.54 15.61 3.34
C PRO A 31 -2.50 16.11 4.35
N HIS A 32 -1.74 15.17 4.95
CA HIS A 32 -0.70 15.45 5.94
C HIS A 32 0.72 15.22 5.40
N LEU A 33 0.85 14.51 4.28
CA LEU A 33 2.13 14.23 3.64
C LEU A 33 2.22 14.89 2.26
N GLU A 34 3.45 15.15 1.83
CA GLU A 34 3.73 15.61 0.47
C GLU A 34 3.12 14.70 -0.59
N ASP A 35 3.22 13.36 -0.37
CA ASP A 35 2.58 12.35 -1.23
C ASP A 35 1.08 12.62 -1.40
N GLU A 36 0.38 12.86 -0.30
CA GLU A 36 -1.07 13.04 -0.29
C GLU A 36 -1.50 14.35 -0.97
N ILE A 37 -0.74 15.44 -0.73
CA ILE A 37 -0.96 16.73 -1.40
C ILE A 37 -0.82 16.56 -2.91
N ALA A 38 0.25 15.92 -3.37
CA ALA A 38 0.46 15.65 -4.79
C ALA A 38 -0.66 14.77 -5.39
N TYR A 39 -1.10 13.73 -4.67
CA TYR A 39 -2.20 12.88 -5.14
C TYR A 39 -3.51 13.65 -5.28
N VAL A 40 -3.86 14.51 -4.32
CA VAL A 40 -5.06 15.34 -4.39
C VAL A 40 -4.95 16.34 -5.55
N TRP A 41 -3.80 16.98 -5.70
CA TRP A 41 -3.53 17.90 -6.80
C TRP A 41 -3.68 17.22 -8.17
N GLN A 42 -3.05 16.05 -8.37
CA GLN A 42 -3.20 15.25 -9.60
C GLN A 42 -4.65 14.78 -9.80
N ALA A 43 -5.34 14.37 -8.73
CA ALA A 43 -6.73 13.94 -8.83
C ALA A 43 -7.65 15.07 -9.28
N ARG A 44 -7.43 16.32 -8.82
CA ARG A 44 -8.15 17.51 -9.28
C ARG A 44 -7.95 17.74 -10.78
N LEU A 45 -6.73 17.60 -11.31
CA LEU A 45 -6.46 17.69 -12.74
C LEU A 45 -7.15 16.58 -13.55
N LEU A 46 -7.15 15.36 -13.03
CA LEU A 46 -7.77 14.21 -13.69
C LEU A 46 -9.29 14.33 -13.77
N VAL A 47 -9.94 15.02 -12.82
CA VAL A 47 -11.37 15.37 -12.92
C VAL A 47 -11.63 16.23 -14.18
N GLU A 48 -10.66 17.08 -14.56
CA GLU A 48 -10.73 17.89 -15.78
C GLU A 48 -10.24 17.14 -17.04
N GLY A 49 -9.87 15.86 -16.92
CA GLY A 49 -9.31 15.07 -18.01
C GLY A 49 -7.88 15.46 -18.41
N LYS A 50 -7.11 16.11 -17.53
CA LYS A 50 -5.76 16.58 -17.78
C LYS A 50 -4.72 15.84 -16.97
N LEU A 51 -3.52 15.69 -17.54
CA LEU A 51 -2.33 15.16 -16.87
C LEU A 51 -1.35 16.26 -16.49
N THR A 52 -1.34 17.35 -17.26
CA THR A 52 -0.44 18.50 -17.12
C THR A 52 -1.20 19.80 -17.28
N ILE A 53 -0.63 20.89 -16.77
CA ILE A 53 -1.03 22.28 -17.02
C ILE A 53 0.22 23.12 -17.26
N PRO A 54 0.13 24.30 -17.88
CA PRO A 54 1.25 25.24 -17.95
C PRO A 54 1.81 25.56 -16.56
N SER A 55 3.13 25.62 -16.44
CA SER A 55 3.79 26.10 -15.22
C SER A 55 3.48 27.59 -14.97
N PRO A 56 3.25 28.02 -13.72
CA PRO A 56 3.14 29.45 -13.39
C PRO A 56 4.49 30.12 -13.55
N GLN A 57 4.50 31.47 -13.80
CA GLN A 57 5.76 32.22 -13.98
C GLN A 57 6.68 32.14 -12.74
N HIS A 58 6.09 32.12 -11.54
CA HIS A 58 6.82 32.08 -10.26
C HIS A 58 6.68 30.72 -9.59
N GLU A 59 7.20 29.66 -10.23
CA GLU A 59 7.09 28.26 -9.80
C GLU A 59 7.43 28.05 -8.34
N LYS A 60 8.50 28.72 -7.82
CA LYS A 60 8.95 28.58 -6.44
C LYS A 60 7.99 29.16 -5.40
N SER A 61 7.23 30.19 -5.77
CA SER A 61 6.22 30.80 -4.89
C SER A 61 4.91 29.98 -4.90
N PHE A 62 4.62 29.31 -6.01
CA PHE A 62 3.48 28.38 -6.14
C PHE A 62 3.89 26.93 -5.96
N LEU A 63 4.82 26.66 -5.05
CA LEU A 63 5.30 25.31 -4.77
C LEU A 63 4.13 24.42 -4.31
N VAL A 64 3.97 23.27 -4.96
CA VAL A 64 3.16 22.16 -4.47
C VAL A 64 4.09 20.97 -4.27
N PRO A 65 4.18 20.39 -3.06
CA PRO A 65 5.07 19.27 -2.81
C PRO A 65 4.85 18.12 -3.80
N PHE A 66 5.94 17.60 -4.35
CA PHE A 66 5.95 16.50 -5.33
C PHE A 66 5.19 16.76 -6.64
N VAL A 67 4.88 18.02 -6.91
CA VAL A 67 4.46 18.52 -8.22
C VAL A 67 5.67 19.18 -8.88
N VAL A 68 5.93 18.81 -10.12
CA VAL A 68 7.13 19.14 -10.88
C VAL A 68 6.80 20.14 -11.96
N ASP A 69 7.64 21.15 -12.12
CA ASP A 69 7.67 22.07 -13.26
C ASP A 69 8.81 21.64 -14.19
N HIS A 70 8.49 21.26 -15.43
CA HIS A 70 9.47 20.78 -16.41
C HIS A 70 9.05 21.13 -17.83
N ASN A 71 9.94 21.75 -18.59
CA ASN A 71 9.69 22.19 -19.97
C ASN A 71 8.43 23.07 -20.15
N GLY A 72 8.12 23.91 -19.14
CA GLY A 72 6.94 24.79 -19.16
C GLY A 72 5.61 24.11 -18.80
N GLU A 73 5.65 22.82 -18.48
CA GLU A 73 4.50 22.04 -18.04
C GLU A 73 4.63 21.65 -16.57
N ARG A 74 3.51 21.69 -15.83
CA ARG A 74 3.41 21.31 -14.43
C ARG A 74 2.60 20.04 -14.28
N PHE A 75 3.15 19.05 -13.55
CA PHE A 75 2.51 17.75 -13.31
C PHE A 75 3.00 17.12 -11.99
N GLY A 76 2.21 16.20 -11.42
CA GLY A 76 2.66 15.44 -10.26
C GLY A 76 3.60 14.30 -10.64
N LYS A 77 4.61 14.04 -9.79
CA LYS A 77 5.63 13.01 -10.05
C LYS A 77 5.10 11.57 -10.03
N TYR A 78 3.90 11.34 -9.50
CA TYR A 78 3.36 10.00 -9.29
C TYR A 78 2.64 9.44 -10.52
N PRO A 79 2.74 8.10 -10.75
CA PRO A 79 1.96 7.44 -11.79
C PRO A 79 0.45 7.62 -11.58
N PRO A 80 -0.34 7.62 -12.67
CA PRO A 80 -1.74 8.08 -12.64
C PRO A 80 -2.72 7.12 -11.95
N GLY A 81 -2.32 5.88 -11.68
CA GLY A 81 -3.26 4.84 -11.21
C GLY A 81 -3.98 5.17 -9.91
N TRP A 82 -3.26 5.64 -8.88
CA TRP A 82 -3.89 6.08 -7.64
C TRP A 82 -4.63 7.41 -7.78
N PRO A 83 -4.03 8.48 -8.33
CA PRO A 83 -4.74 9.74 -8.56
C PRO A 83 -6.02 9.58 -9.37
N LEU A 84 -6.07 8.65 -10.34
CA LEU A 84 -7.27 8.35 -11.12
C LEU A 84 -8.39 7.76 -10.26
N VAL A 85 -8.09 6.84 -9.35
CA VAL A 85 -9.10 6.30 -8.42
C VAL A 85 -9.54 7.38 -7.44
N LEU A 86 -8.60 8.17 -6.92
CA LEU A 86 -8.90 9.28 -6.00
C LEU A 86 -9.75 10.38 -6.67
N SER A 87 -9.58 10.61 -7.99
CA SER A 87 -10.33 11.61 -8.75
C SER A 87 -11.84 11.34 -8.75
N LEU A 88 -12.27 10.08 -8.66
CA LEU A 88 -13.69 9.73 -8.51
C LEU A 88 -14.25 10.29 -7.19
N GLY A 89 -13.48 10.15 -6.10
CA GLY A 89 -13.87 10.72 -4.80
C GLY A 89 -13.82 12.25 -4.79
N VAL A 90 -12.86 12.86 -5.50
CA VAL A 90 -12.76 14.32 -5.66
C VAL A 90 -13.96 14.84 -6.44
N ALA A 91 -14.33 14.22 -7.58
CA ALA A 91 -15.48 14.60 -8.38
C ALA A 91 -16.81 14.52 -7.63
N LEU A 92 -16.93 13.56 -6.71
CA LEU A 92 -18.13 13.36 -5.88
C LEU A 92 -18.11 14.15 -4.55
N GLY A 93 -17.03 14.89 -4.24
CA GLY A 93 -16.86 15.56 -2.95
C GLY A 93 -16.66 14.60 -1.76
N THR A 94 -16.30 13.34 -2.01
CA THR A 94 -16.22 12.27 -1.01
C THR A 94 -14.84 11.59 -0.97
N ARG A 95 -13.78 12.32 -1.33
CA ARG A 95 -12.40 11.76 -1.42
C ARG A 95 -11.95 11.03 -0.15
N GLY A 96 -12.36 11.52 1.03
CA GLY A 96 -12.04 10.89 2.33
C GLY A 96 -12.66 9.50 2.52
N LEU A 97 -13.63 9.09 1.68
CA LEU A 97 -14.24 7.76 1.72
C LEU A 97 -13.59 6.75 0.76
N VAL A 98 -12.72 7.18 -0.15
CA VAL A 98 -12.12 6.27 -1.14
C VAL A 98 -11.30 5.18 -0.46
N ASN A 99 -10.34 5.54 0.39
CA ASN A 99 -9.52 4.56 1.11
C ASN A 99 -10.32 3.74 2.14
N PRO A 100 -11.26 4.29 2.93
CA PRO A 100 -12.18 3.49 3.74
C PRO A 100 -12.93 2.40 2.96
N ILE A 101 -13.45 2.70 1.77
CA ILE A 101 -14.10 1.70 0.92
C ILE A 101 -13.10 0.63 0.47
N LEU A 102 -11.90 1.03 0.03
CA LEU A 102 -10.83 0.09 -0.33
C LEU A 102 -10.39 -0.77 0.87
N ALA A 103 -10.41 -0.23 2.08
CA ALA A 103 -10.15 -0.99 3.31
C ALA A 103 -11.13 -2.15 3.49
N GLY A 104 -12.42 -1.89 3.35
CA GLY A 104 -13.44 -2.94 3.41
C GLY A 104 -13.23 -4.02 2.34
N VAL A 105 -12.93 -3.61 1.10
CA VAL A 105 -12.59 -4.53 0.00
C VAL A 105 -11.32 -5.33 0.33
N GLY A 106 -10.28 -4.71 0.88
CA GLY A 106 -9.02 -5.36 1.28
C GLY A 106 -9.24 -6.43 2.35
N VAL A 107 -10.06 -6.15 3.36
CA VAL A 107 -10.45 -7.12 4.41
C VAL A 107 -11.24 -8.28 3.81
N TRP A 108 -12.18 -8.00 2.92
CA TRP A 108 -12.95 -9.03 2.21
C TRP A 108 -12.06 -9.94 1.36
N LEU A 109 -11.13 -9.38 0.60
CA LEU A 109 -10.19 -10.16 -0.22
C LEU A 109 -9.24 -10.99 0.66
N THR A 110 -8.79 -10.47 1.81
CA THR A 110 -8.00 -11.23 2.79
C THR A 110 -8.79 -12.43 3.31
N TYR A 111 -10.09 -12.25 3.64
CA TYR A 111 -10.97 -13.36 3.98
C TYR A 111 -11.05 -14.41 2.88
N LEU A 112 -11.28 -13.98 1.63
CA LEU A 112 -11.43 -14.90 0.49
C LEU A 112 -10.14 -15.70 0.22
N LEU A 113 -8.96 -15.05 0.33
CA LEU A 113 -7.65 -15.72 0.23
C LEU A 113 -7.50 -16.79 1.32
N GLY A 114 -7.78 -16.43 2.58
CA GLY A 114 -7.71 -17.35 3.71
C GLY A 114 -8.69 -18.50 3.58
N LYS A 115 -9.94 -18.20 3.22
CA LYS A 115 -10.98 -19.21 2.97
C LYS A 115 -10.57 -20.20 1.88
N ARG A 116 -9.98 -19.71 0.79
CA ARG A 116 -9.57 -20.54 -0.35
C ARG A 116 -8.41 -21.48 -0.01
N VAL A 117 -7.46 -21.03 0.82
CA VAL A 117 -6.20 -21.76 1.05
C VAL A 117 -6.18 -22.52 2.37
N PHE A 118 -6.83 -21.98 3.40
CA PHE A 118 -6.75 -22.48 4.78
C PHE A 118 -8.11 -22.79 5.41
N GLY A 119 -9.20 -22.47 4.70
CA GLY A 119 -10.57 -22.66 5.18
C GLY A 119 -11.20 -21.38 5.78
N PRO A 120 -12.54 -21.41 5.93
CA PRO A 120 -13.32 -20.21 6.25
C PRO A 120 -13.00 -19.62 7.63
N LEU A 121 -12.63 -20.44 8.61
CA LEU A 121 -12.30 -19.99 9.96
C LEU A 121 -10.99 -19.18 9.98
N VAL A 122 -9.94 -19.69 9.31
CA VAL A 122 -8.66 -18.97 9.20
C VAL A 122 -8.84 -17.68 8.40
N GLY A 123 -9.64 -17.70 7.33
CA GLY A 123 -9.98 -16.51 6.56
C GLY A 123 -10.67 -15.45 7.43
N LEU A 124 -11.69 -15.84 8.21
CA LEU A 124 -12.40 -14.93 9.11
C LEU A 124 -11.49 -14.34 10.19
N LEU A 125 -10.63 -15.17 10.78
CA LEU A 125 -9.67 -14.72 11.78
C LEU A 125 -8.66 -13.72 11.18
N ALA A 126 -8.15 -14.01 9.96
CA ALA A 126 -7.25 -13.09 9.25
C ALA A 126 -7.93 -11.75 8.94
N ALA A 127 -9.20 -11.76 8.52
CA ALA A 127 -9.98 -10.54 8.30
C ALA A 127 -10.14 -9.73 9.61
N ALA A 128 -10.45 -10.38 10.73
CA ALA A 128 -10.58 -9.73 12.03
C ALA A 128 -9.23 -9.14 12.52
N LEU A 129 -8.14 -9.87 12.33
CA LEU A 129 -6.79 -9.39 12.65
C LEU A 129 -6.38 -8.21 11.73
N THR A 130 -6.76 -8.23 10.45
CA THR A 130 -6.51 -7.11 9.55
C THR A 130 -7.25 -5.86 10.01
N LEU A 131 -8.54 -5.98 10.34
CA LEU A 131 -9.33 -4.85 10.87
C LEU A 131 -8.73 -4.27 12.16
N SER A 132 -8.25 -5.12 13.07
CA SER A 132 -7.69 -4.66 14.36
C SER A 132 -6.26 -4.10 14.24
N SER A 133 -5.64 -4.16 13.07
CA SER A 133 -4.26 -3.73 12.86
C SER A 133 -4.13 -2.20 12.85
N PRO A 134 -3.34 -1.59 13.75
CA PRO A 134 -3.00 -0.18 13.68
C PRO A 134 -2.37 0.22 12.34
N PHE A 135 -1.46 -0.61 11.83
CA PHE A 135 -0.83 -0.43 10.52
C PHE A 135 -1.86 -0.37 9.39
N PHE A 136 -2.87 -1.23 9.44
CA PHE A 136 -3.96 -1.21 8.46
C PHE A 136 -4.82 0.06 8.59
N LEU A 137 -5.25 0.42 9.80
CA LEU A 137 -6.17 1.53 10.02
C LEU A 137 -5.55 2.89 9.70
N ILE A 138 -4.28 3.12 10.09
CA ILE A 138 -3.56 4.36 9.77
C ILE A 138 -3.49 4.58 8.26
N ASN A 139 -3.07 3.57 7.50
CA ASN A 139 -2.99 3.70 6.04
C ASN A 139 -4.37 3.81 5.39
N SER A 140 -5.38 3.12 5.91
CA SER A 140 -6.74 3.14 5.37
C SER A 140 -7.51 4.43 5.67
N GLY A 141 -7.12 5.17 6.72
CA GLY A 141 -7.68 6.49 7.02
C GLY A 141 -6.98 7.64 6.27
N SER A 142 -5.79 7.41 5.74
CA SER A 142 -5.01 8.40 4.99
C SER A 142 -5.45 8.53 3.52
N LEU A 143 -4.83 9.45 2.77
CA LEU A 143 -5.02 9.58 1.31
C LEU A 143 -3.89 8.90 0.51
N LEU A 144 -3.10 8.03 1.15
CA LEU A 144 -2.01 7.30 0.52
C LEU A 144 -2.52 6.21 -0.45
N SER A 145 -1.67 5.84 -1.41
CA SER A 145 -1.98 4.84 -2.45
C SER A 145 -1.96 3.38 -1.98
N HIS A 146 -1.54 3.12 -0.74
CA HIS A 146 -1.32 1.78 -0.21
C HIS A 146 -2.60 0.92 -0.12
N PRO A 147 -3.78 1.44 0.31
CA PRO A 147 -5.00 0.63 0.34
C PRO A 147 -5.43 0.12 -1.04
N LEU A 148 -5.29 0.94 -2.09
CA LEU A 148 -5.48 0.48 -3.46
C LEU A 148 -4.48 -0.63 -3.81
N GLY A 149 -3.20 -0.44 -3.47
CA GLY A 149 -2.16 -1.43 -3.69
C GLY A 149 -2.48 -2.78 -3.03
N LEU A 150 -2.97 -2.77 -1.78
CA LEU A 150 -3.41 -3.99 -1.07
C LEU A 150 -4.57 -4.70 -1.80
N VAL A 151 -5.58 -3.95 -2.24
CA VAL A 151 -6.73 -4.49 -2.97
C VAL A 151 -6.28 -5.14 -4.28
N LEU A 152 -5.42 -4.45 -5.04
CA LEU A 152 -4.89 -4.94 -6.32
C LEU A 152 -4.01 -6.18 -6.12
N SER A 153 -3.13 -6.17 -5.11
CA SER A 153 -2.26 -7.30 -4.76
C SER A 153 -3.04 -8.52 -4.29
N ALA A 154 -3.98 -8.35 -3.35
CA ALA A 154 -4.80 -9.46 -2.85
C ALA A 154 -5.76 -10.01 -3.91
N GLY A 155 -6.38 -9.14 -4.70
CA GLY A 155 -7.22 -9.53 -5.83
C GLY A 155 -6.44 -10.27 -6.90
N PHE A 156 -5.25 -9.78 -7.25
CA PHE A 156 -4.32 -10.47 -8.15
C PHE A 156 -3.97 -11.87 -7.64
N ALA A 157 -3.56 -12.00 -6.38
CA ALA A 157 -3.23 -13.30 -5.78
C ALA A 157 -4.42 -14.27 -5.82
N LEU A 158 -5.63 -13.79 -5.52
CA LEU A 158 -6.86 -14.59 -5.57
C LEU A 158 -7.16 -15.09 -6.99
N LEU A 159 -7.08 -14.22 -7.99
CA LEU A 159 -7.31 -14.56 -9.40
C LEU A 159 -6.19 -15.45 -9.97
N TRP A 160 -4.94 -15.22 -9.58
CA TRP A 160 -3.82 -16.09 -9.94
C TRP A 160 -4.03 -17.51 -9.41
N LEU A 161 -4.40 -17.66 -8.12
CA LEU A 161 -4.71 -18.97 -7.55
C LEU A 161 -5.92 -19.61 -8.23
N ALA A 162 -6.91 -18.82 -8.66
CA ALA A 162 -8.05 -19.34 -9.43
C ALA A 162 -7.65 -19.81 -10.82
N ALA A 163 -6.76 -19.09 -11.50
CA ALA A 163 -6.31 -19.43 -12.85
C ALA A 163 -5.34 -20.62 -12.89
N PHE A 164 -4.41 -20.66 -11.94
CA PHE A 164 -3.24 -21.55 -11.99
C PHE A 164 -3.18 -22.56 -10.83
N GLY A 165 -3.92 -22.35 -9.75
CA GLY A 165 -4.03 -23.28 -8.63
C GLY A 165 -5.05 -24.41 -8.85
N ASP A 166 -6.08 -24.16 -9.66
CA ASP A 166 -7.11 -25.14 -10.02
C ASP A 166 -7.21 -25.23 -11.55
N ARG A 167 -6.70 -26.35 -12.11
CA ARG A 167 -6.55 -26.56 -13.56
C ARG A 167 -7.88 -26.78 -14.28
N ASN A 168 -8.89 -27.24 -13.56
CA ASN A 168 -10.18 -27.60 -14.12
C ASN A 168 -11.23 -26.48 -13.97
N ALA A 169 -10.83 -25.28 -13.54
CA ALA A 169 -11.74 -24.15 -13.36
C ALA A 169 -12.38 -23.74 -14.71
N PRO A 170 -13.73 -23.73 -14.82
CA PRO A 170 -14.43 -23.53 -16.10
C PRO A 170 -14.24 -22.13 -16.72
N ARG A 171 -13.70 -21.16 -15.97
CA ARG A 171 -13.45 -19.79 -16.43
C ARG A 171 -11.98 -19.38 -16.32
N ARG A 172 -11.07 -20.24 -16.67
CA ARG A 172 -9.64 -20.03 -16.48
C ARG A 172 -9.10 -18.77 -17.18
N TRP A 173 -9.53 -18.51 -18.42
CA TRP A 173 -9.12 -17.32 -19.17
C TRP A 173 -9.53 -16.02 -18.46
N SER A 174 -10.75 -15.92 -17.99
CA SER A 174 -11.20 -14.74 -17.25
C SER A 174 -10.39 -14.49 -15.99
N TYR A 175 -9.96 -15.55 -15.30
CA TYR A 175 -9.12 -15.40 -14.11
C TYR A 175 -7.70 -14.97 -14.45
N SER A 176 -7.07 -15.55 -15.49
CA SER A 176 -5.70 -15.19 -15.88
C SER A 176 -5.62 -13.77 -16.44
N LEU A 177 -6.58 -13.36 -17.27
CA LEU A 177 -6.65 -11.98 -17.78
C LEU A 177 -7.03 -10.99 -16.68
N GLY A 178 -7.97 -11.33 -15.79
CA GLY A 178 -8.29 -10.52 -14.63
C GLY A 178 -7.09 -10.33 -13.69
N ALA A 179 -6.29 -11.38 -13.47
CA ALA A 179 -5.04 -11.26 -12.72
C ALA A 179 -4.05 -10.31 -13.41
N ALA A 180 -3.92 -10.39 -14.75
CA ALA A 180 -3.06 -9.48 -15.51
C ALA A 180 -3.53 -8.02 -15.43
N VAL A 181 -4.84 -7.77 -15.47
CA VAL A 181 -5.42 -6.42 -15.29
C VAL A 181 -5.10 -5.87 -13.92
N LEU A 182 -5.33 -6.66 -12.84
CA LEU A 182 -5.05 -6.17 -11.47
C LEU A 182 -3.56 -5.91 -11.26
N MET A 183 -2.67 -6.76 -11.78
CA MET A 183 -1.23 -6.52 -11.77
C MET A 183 -0.86 -5.28 -12.60
N GLY A 184 -1.46 -5.10 -13.76
CA GLY A 184 -1.27 -3.94 -14.63
C GLY A 184 -1.70 -2.64 -13.95
N LEU A 185 -2.84 -2.63 -13.28
CA LEU A 185 -3.30 -1.48 -12.48
C LEU A 185 -2.35 -1.20 -11.32
N LEU A 186 -1.78 -2.25 -10.70
CA LEU A 186 -0.75 -2.08 -9.66
C LEU A 186 0.53 -1.45 -10.22
N ILE A 187 0.95 -1.82 -11.45
CA ILE A 187 2.06 -1.18 -12.15
C ILE A 187 1.77 0.32 -12.36
N LEU A 188 0.56 0.68 -12.78
CA LEU A 188 0.18 2.08 -13.00
C LEU A 188 0.00 2.88 -11.69
N ALA A 189 -0.24 2.21 -10.56
CA ALA A 189 -0.38 2.87 -9.26
C ALA A 189 0.95 2.92 -8.49
N ARG A 190 1.69 1.81 -8.44
CA ARG A 190 2.90 1.61 -7.63
C ARG A 190 3.88 0.66 -8.35
N PRO A 191 4.58 1.12 -9.39
CA PRO A 191 5.37 0.24 -10.27
C PRO A 191 6.45 -0.55 -9.53
N PHE A 192 7.16 0.06 -8.58
CA PHE A 192 8.20 -0.62 -7.83
C PHE A 192 7.65 -1.68 -6.87
N THR A 193 6.55 -1.39 -6.18
CA THR A 193 5.83 -2.36 -5.35
C THR A 193 5.27 -3.52 -6.17
N ALA A 194 4.80 -3.23 -7.40
CA ALA A 194 4.30 -4.26 -8.32
C ALA A 194 5.37 -5.33 -8.62
N LEU A 195 6.64 -4.96 -8.74
CA LEU A 195 7.75 -5.92 -8.88
C LEU A 195 7.85 -6.85 -7.68
N GLY A 196 7.73 -6.31 -6.46
CA GLY A 196 7.77 -7.11 -5.23
C GLY A 196 6.60 -8.09 -5.12
N VAL A 197 5.39 -7.65 -5.48
CA VAL A 197 4.21 -8.53 -5.53
C VAL A 197 4.34 -9.56 -6.65
N ALA A 198 4.82 -9.17 -7.83
CA ALA A 198 4.93 -10.04 -9.00
C ALA A 198 6.00 -11.13 -8.85
N LEU A 199 7.09 -10.89 -8.12
CA LEU A 199 8.26 -11.77 -8.07
C LEU A 199 7.91 -13.23 -7.68
N PRO A 200 7.20 -13.52 -6.57
CA PRO A 200 6.88 -14.91 -6.21
C PRO A 200 5.96 -15.59 -7.24
N PHE A 201 5.01 -14.86 -7.79
CA PHE A 201 4.09 -15.37 -8.81
C PHE A 201 4.77 -15.54 -10.17
N GLY A 202 5.71 -14.68 -10.53
CA GLY A 202 6.55 -14.79 -11.71
C GLY A 202 7.41 -16.07 -11.65
N LEU A 203 8.06 -16.34 -10.51
CA LEU A 203 8.80 -17.59 -10.28
C LEU A 203 7.89 -18.81 -10.36
N HIS A 204 6.68 -18.74 -9.78
CA HIS A 204 5.68 -19.79 -9.93
C HIS A 204 5.23 -19.95 -11.38
N GLY A 205 5.04 -18.86 -12.12
CA GLY A 205 4.71 -18.88 -13.55
C GLY A 205 5.81 -19.53 -14.39
N LEU A 206 7.07 -19.19 -14.14
CA LEU A 206 8.23 -19.85 -14.76
C LEU A 206 8.25 -21.35 -14.46
N TYR A 207 8.02 -21.74 -13.21
CA TYR A 207 7.88 -23.16 -12.88
C TYR A 207 6.76 -23.82 -13.70
N LEU A 208 5.61 -23.18 -13.85
CA LEU A 208 4.48 -23.71 -14.62
C LEU A 208 4.74 -23.77 -16.13
N LEU A 209 5.56 -22.90 -16.70
CA LEU A 209 5.97 -22.97 -18.12
C LEU A 209 6.67 -24.29 -18.46
N PHE A 210 7.50 -24.79 -17.54
CA PHE A 210 8.29 -26.01 -17.76
C PHE A 210 7.58 -27.27 -17.24
N TYR A 211 6.86 -27.15 -16.10
CA TYR A 211 6.29 -28.29 -15.36
C TYR A 211 4.77 -28.25 -15.22
N GLY A 212 4.11 -27.25 -15.83
CA GLY A 212 2.68 -26.97 -15.65
C GLY A 212 1.76 -27.81 -16.52
N GLY A 213 1.55 -29.10 -16.20
CA GLY A 213 0.55 -29.93 -16.83
C GLY A 213 1.00 -31.38 -16.99
N CYS A 214 0.07 -32.34 -16.77
CA CYS A 214 0.34 -33.78 -16.90
C CYS A 214 0.29 -34.23 -18.37
N THR A 215 -0.55 -33.59 -19.20
CA THR A 215 -0.70 -33.89 -20.62
C THR A 215 -0.11 -32.78 -21.50
N PRO A 216 0.26 -33.09 -22.76
CA PRO A 216 0.71 -32.07 -23.71
C PRO A 216 -0.28 -30.93 -23.89
N GLU A 217 -1.57 -31.22 -23.93
CA GLU A 217 -2.64 -30.24 -24.09
C GLU A 217 -2.74 -29.30 -22.86
N GLN A 218 -2.70 -29.85 -21.65
CA GLN A 218 -2.68 -29.01 -20.42
C GLN A 218 -1.46 -28.10 -20.36
N ARG A 219 -0.29 -28.59 -20.79
CA ARG A 219 0.93 -27.75 -20.87
C ARG A 219 0.76 -26.61 -21.88
N ARG A 220 0.21 -26.93 -23.06
CA ARG A 220 -0.07 -25.93 -24.10
C ARG A 220 -1.04 -24.84 -23.57
N GLN A 221 -2.15 -25.24 -22.96
CA GLN A 221 -3.11 -24.31 -22.39
C GLN A 221 -2.47 -23.44 -21.29
N THR A 222 -1.72 -24.04 -20.37
CA THR A 222 -1.02 -23.29 -19.32
C THR A 222 -0.07 -22.24 -19.92
N ARG A 223 0.70 -22.60 -20.95
CA ARG A 223 1.59 -21.67 -21.66
C ARG A 223 0.83 -20.54 -22.32
N LEU A 224 -0.29 -20.82 -23.01
CA LEU A 224 -1.12 -19.80 -23.65
C LEU A 224 -1.68 -18.81 -22.61
N HIS A 225 -2.15 -19.30 -21.46
CA HIS A 225 -2.64 -18.44 -20.39
C HIS A 225 -1.53 -17.56 -19.79
N LEU A 226 -0.33 -18.10 -19.60
CA LEU A 226 0.82 -17.33 -19.11
C LEU A 226 1.30 -16.32 -20.16
N LEU A 227 1.29 -16.66 -21.44
CA LEU A 227 1.60 -15.72 -22.53
C LEU A 227 0.57 -14.59 -22.58
N GLY A 228 -0.73 -14.90 -22.49
CA GLY A 228 -1.79 -13.89 -22.44
C GLY A 228 -1.66 -12.97 -21.22
N PHE A 229 -1.34 -13.52 -20.04
CA PHE A 229 -1.03 -12.77 -18.84
C PHE A 229 0.17 -11.82 -19.06
N GLY A 230 1.27 -12.35 -19.60
CA GLY A 230 2.49 -11.59 -19.86
C GLY A 230 2.28 -10.49 -20.91
N ALA A 231 1.58 -10.79 -22.01
CA ALA A 231 1.30 -9.80 -23.06
C ALA A 231 0.46 -8.63 -22.51
N LEU A 232 -0.58 -8.90 -21.72
CA LEU A 232 -1.39 -7.86 -21.12
C LEU A 232 -0.62 -7.09 -20.04
N GLY A 233 0.22 -7.76 -19.24
CA GLY A 233 1.12 -7.11 -18.29
C GLY A 233 2.11 -6.16 -18.98
N LEU A 234 2.69 -6.56 -20.10
CA LEU A 234 3.57 -5.71 -20.93
C LEU A 234 2.81 -4.52 -21.51
N ALA A 235 1.54 -4.69 -21.92
CA ALA A 235 0.71 -3.57 -22.38
C ALA A 235 0.53 -2.51 -21.28
N PHE A 236 0.27 -2.91 -20.04
CA PHE A 236 0.19 -1.98 -18.90
C PHE A 236 1.54 -1.33 -18.57
N ALA A 237 2.65 -2.06 -18.67
CA ALA A 237 3.99 -1.47 -18.56
C ALA A 237 4.22 -0.44 -19.68
N GLY A 238 3.79 -0.73 -20.91
CA GLY A 238 3.80 0.23 -22.02
C GLY A 238 2.97 1.49 -21.74
N LEU A 239 1.80 1.35 -21.09
CA LEU A 239 1.00 2.50 -20.65
C LEU A 239 1.72 3.35 -19.59
N HIS A 240 2.51 2.74 -18.71
CA HIS A 240 3.34 3.48 -17.76
C HIS A 240 4.41 4.32 -18.48
N PHE A 241 5.13 3.75 -19.45
CA PHE A 241 6.11 4.49 -20.25
C PHE A 241 5.43 5.56 -21.15
N LEU A 242 4.24 5.29 -21.65
CA LEU A 242 3.46 6.28 -22.39
C LEU A 242 3.07 7.46 -21.49
N TRP A 243 2.68 7.20 -20.24
CA TRP A 243 2.42 8.27 -19.27
C TRP A 243 3.69 9.10 -19.03
N GLN A 244 4.85 8.48 -18.76
CA GLN A 244 6.12 9.20 -18.61
C GLN A 244 6.40 10.10 -19.82
N TYR A 245 6.28 9.54 -21.03
CA TYR A 245 6.45 10.32 -22.27
C TYR A 245 5.50 11.52 -22.34
N ARG A 246 4.24 11.34 -21.96
CA ARG A 246 3.22 12.43 -22.03
C ARG A 246 3.49 13.55 -21.04
N VAL A 247 4.09 13.29 -19.89
CA VAL A 247 4.36 14.32 -18.89
C VAL A 247 5.77 14.90 -18.98
N THR A 248 6.76 14.16 -19.47
CA THR A 248 8.17 14.62 -19.52
C THR A 248 8.71 14.84 -20.92
N GLY A 249 8.08 14.28 -21.95
CA GLY A 249 8.63 14.20 -23.31
C GLY A 249 9.60 13.04 -23.56
N ASP A 250 9.99 12.29 -22.51
CA ASP A 250 10.88 11.12 -22.58
C ASP A 250 10.25 9.93 -21.84
N PRO A 251 10.03 8.78 -22.52
CA PRO A 251 9.43 7.61 -21.88
C PRO A 251 10.29 6.98 -20.79
N PHE A 252 11.58 7.27 -20.72
CA PHE A 252 12.53 6.73 -19.76
C PHE A 252 12.93 7.70 -18.64
N LEU A 253 12.51 8.96 -18.74
CA LEU A 253 12.74 9.95 -17.69
C LEU A 253 11.75 9.72 -16.54
N ASN A 254 12.28 9.28 -15.41
CA ASN A 254 11.45 9.06 -14.21
C ASN A 254 11.10 10.40 -13.55
N PRO A 255 9.81 10.80 -13.43
CA PRO A 255 9.40 12.05 -12.79
C PRO A 255 9.87 12.23 -11.35
N TYR A 256 10.15 11.15 -10.62
CA TYR A 256 10.69 11.22 -9.27
C TYR A 256 12.05 11.93 -9.24
N THR A 257 12.91 11.70 -10.25
CA THR A 257 14.23 12.31 -10.33
C THR A 257 14.19 13.79 -10.74
N LEU A 258 13.06 14.29 -11.24
CA LEU A 258 12.87 15.72 -11.50
C LEU A 258 12.60 16.51 -10.22
N TRP A 259 12.07 15.87 -9.19
CA TRP A 259 11.88 16.49 -7.87
C TRP A 259 13.14 16.37 -7.01
N TRP A 260 13.68 15.15 -6.90
CA TRP A 260 14.96 14.88 -6.25
C TRP A 260 15.84 14.07 -7.20
N GLU A 261 16.94 14.63 -7.66
CA GLU A 261 17.86 13.98 -8.60
C GLU A 261 18.37 12.63 -8.09
N TYR A 262 18.44 12.47 -6.77
CA TYR A 262 18.88 11.24 -6.09
C TYR A 262 17.76 10.22 -5.85
N ASP A 263 16.48 10.53 -6.18
CA ASP A 263 15.36 9.60 -5.98
C ASP A 263 15.35 8.50 -7.06
N LYS A 264 16.37 7.67 -6.99
CA LYS A 264 16.66 6.56 -7.90
C LYS A 264 16.59 5.22 -7.19
N ILE A 265 16.44 4.16 -7.97
CA ILE A 265 16.47 2.77 -7.51
C ILE A 265 17.84 2.19 -7.79
N GLY A 266 18.44 1.48 -6.82
CA GLY A 266 19.73 0.82 -6.97
C GLY A 266 20.71 1.17 -5.85
N PHE A 267 21.98 1.05 -6.15
CA PHE A 267 23.09 1.31 -5.22
C PHE A 267 24.13 2.23 -5.89
N GLY A 268 24.96 2.87 -5.08
CA GLY A 268 26.08 3.67 -5.50
C GLY A 268 25.84 5.18 -5.43
N PRO A 269 26.83 5.98 -5.80
CA PRO A 269 26.77 7.44 -5.76
C PRO A 269 25.60 8.00 -6.56
N GLY A 270 24.96 9.05 -6.04
CA GLY A 270 23.79 9.69 -6.65
C GLY A 270 22.48 8.93 -6.48
N VAL A 271 22.44 7.86 -5.67
CA VAL A 271 21.21 7.19 -5.20
C VAL A 271 21.02 7.49 -3.73
N GLY A 272 19.96 8.20 -3.37
CA GLY A 272 19.70 8.64 -1.99
C GLY A 272 20.55 9.84 -1.58
N VAL A 273 20.43 10.24 -0.32
CA VAL A 273 20.88 11.53 0.22
C VAL A 273 22.33 11.55 0.72
N THR A 274 23.01 10.41 0.76
CA THR A 274 24.40 10.32 1.24
C THR A 274 25.40 10.52 0.10
N GLU A 275 26.58 11.10 0.37
CA GLU A 275 27.63 11.35 -0.62
C GLU A 275 28.06 10.07 -1.34
N ASP A 276 28.28 8.98 -0.59
CA ASP A 276 28.62 7.66 -1.15
C ASP A 276 27.42 6.94 -1.80
N GLY A 277 26.22 7.53 -1.70
CA GLY A 277 24.98 6.98 -2.20
C GLY A 277 24.44 5.80 -1.37
N HIS A 278 23.40 5.18 -1.90
CA HIS A 278 22.78 4.03 -1.27
C HIS A 278 23.69 2.79 -1.31
N SER A 279 23.77 2.07 -0.21
CA SER A 279 24.63 0.88 -0.06
C SER A 279 23.88 -0.25 0.64
N LEU A 280 24.41 -1.48 0.60
CA LEU A 280 23.87 -2.61 1.36
C LEU A 280 23.84 -2.34 2.87
N HIS A 281 24.77 -1.54 3.38
CA HIS A 281 24.76 -1.13 4.78
C HIS A 281 23.54 -0.25 5.11
N ILE A 282 23.29 0.77 4.28
CA ILE A 282 22.11 1.66 4.41
C ILE A 282 20.83 0.87 4.21
N ALA A 283 20.77 0.00 3.21
CA ALA A 283 19.64 -0.89 2.97
C ALA A 283 19.30 -1.74 4.20
N ARG A 284 20.32 -2.31 4.86
CA ARG A 284 20.14 -3.06 6.12
C ARG A 284 19.57 -2.19 7.24
N ILE A 285 20.06 -0.95 7.38
CA ILE A 285 19.54 0.01 8.38
C ILE A 285 18.07 0.30 8.09
N ASN A 286 17.74 0.69 6.86
CA ASN A 286 16.38 1.02 6.42
C ASN A 286 15.41 -0.16 6.59
N THR A 287 15.84 -1.37 6.20
CA THR A 287 15.04 -2.59 6.39
C THR A 287 14.79 -2.87 7.86
N ARG A 288 15.83 -2.79 8.70
CA ARG A 288 15.69 -3.01 10.15
C ARG A 288 14.75 -2.00 10.80
N PHE A 289 14.83 -0.74 10.38
CA PHE A 289 13.97 0.35 10.83
C PHE A 289 12.49 0.07 10.47
N SER A 290 12.23 -0.23 9.20
CA SER A 290 10.89 -0.56 8.72
C SER A 290 10.32 -1.83 9.36
N LEU A 291 11.14 -2.87 9.57
CA LEU A 291 10.71 -4.11 10.23
C LEU A 291 10.44 -3.92 11.73
N ARG A 292 11.12 -2.97 12.40
CA ARG A 292 10.77 -2.59 13.78
C ARG A 292 9.39 -1.94 13.85
N ALA A 293 9.08 -1.06 12.89
CA ALA A 293 7.74 -0.51 12.76
C ALA A 293 6.70 -1.61 12.50
N ALA A 294 7.01 -2.57 11.60
CA ALA A 294 6.15 -3.75 11.38
C ALA A 294 5.91 -4.56 12.65
N TRP A 295 6.95 -4.77 13.45
CA TRP A 295 6.86 -5.50 14.70
C TRP A 295 5.91 -4.83 15.69
N ARG A 296 5.95 -3.50 15.78
CA ARG A 296 5.10 -2.72 16.69
C ARG A 296 3.67 -2.59 16.16
N ASP A 297 3.53 -2.12 14.92
CA ASP A 297 2.28 -1.61 14.38
C ASP A 297 1.41 -2.69 13.71
N LEU A 298 1.92 -3.92 13.47
CA LEU A 298 1.14 -4.96 12.77
C LEU A 298 -0.18 -5.26 13.49
N PHE A 299 -0.13 -5.52 14.80
CA PHE A 299 -1.33 -5.79 15.62
C PHE A 299 -1.39 -4.94 16.90
N GLY A 300 -0.42 -4.07 17.14
CA GLY A 300 -0.37 -3.26 18.35
C GLY A 300 -0.18 -4.07 19.65
N TRP A 301 0.39 -5.27 19.55
CA TRP A 301 0.67 -6.14 20.71
C TRP A 301 2.07 -5.89 21.29
N SER A 302 2.57 -4.67 21.17
CA SER A 302 3.94 -4.33 21.53
C SER A 302 4.94 -5.29 20.84
N SER A 303 5.82 -5.93 21.59
CA SER A 303 6.81 -6.90 21.05
C SER A 303 6.21 -8.25 20.63
N TYR A 304 4.91 -8.46 20.73
CA TYR A 304 4.25 -9.74 20.48
C TYR A 304 3.45 -9.78 19.16
N SER A 305 3.47 -8.73 18.34
CA SER A 305 2.69 -8.71 17.09
C SER A 305 3.05 -9.86 16.12
N TRP A 306 4.25 -10.41 16.20
CA TRP A 306 4.68 -11.55 15.37
C TRP A 306 4.59 -12.91 16.08
N LEU A 307 3.97 -12.98 17.26
CA LEU A 307 3.91 -14.18 18.10
C LEU A 307 3.42 -15.41 17.33
N PHE A 308 2.36 -15.29 16.56
CA PHE A 308 1.73 -16.42 15.88
C PHE A 308 2.33 -16.71 14.49
N LEU A 309 3.11 -15.78 13.93
CA LEU A 309 3.66 -15.87 12.57
C LEU A 309 4.55 -17.11 12.35
N PRO A 310 5.52 -17.45 13.23
CA PRO A 310 6.36 -18.64 13.07
C PRO A 310 5.56 -19.94 13.04
N PHE A 311 4.51 -20.03 13.87
CA PHE A 311 3.64 -21.20 13.93
C PHE A 311 2.78 -21.34 12.66
N GLY A 312 2.34 -20.21 12.07
CA GLY A 312 1.67 -20.21 10.78
C GLY A 312 2.59 -20.66 9.65
N LEU A 313 3.85 -20.22 9.68
CA LEU A 313 4.86 -20.68 8.72
C LEU A 313 5.06 -22.21 8.83
N LEU A 314 5.24 -22.73 10.05
CA LEU A 314 5.37 -24.17 10.28
C LEU A 314 4.14 -24.94 9.78
N ALA A 315 2.93 -24.47 10.10
CA ALA A 315 1.68 -25.10 9.66
C ALA A 315 1.49 -25.04 8.13
N CYS A 316 2.15 -24.10 7.45
CA CYS A 316 2.04 -23.87 6.01
C CYS A 316 3.09 -24.61 5.17
N LEU A 317 4.15 -25.20 5.76
CA LEU A 317 5.28 -25.77 5.02
C LEU A 317 4.90 -26.82 3.96
N ARG A 318 3.79 -27.53 4.16
CA ARG A 318 3.26 -28.51 3.21
C ARG A 318 2.16 -27.98 2.28
N LYS A 319 1.85 -26.68 2.35
CA LYS A 319 0.77 -26.04 1.58
C LYS A 319 1.36 -25.06 0.56
N PRO A 320 1.68 -25.51 -0.67
CA PRO A 320 2.40 -24.67 -1.65
C PRO A 320 1.65 -23.40 -2.03
N LYS A 321 0.30 -23.43 -2.10
CA LYS A 321 -0.51 -22.22 -2.33
C LYS A 321 -0.40 -21.22 -1.16
N GLY A 322 -0.34 -21.74 0.06
CA GLY A 322 -0.12 -20.93 1.24
C GLY A 322 1.27 -20.31 1.25
N LEU A 323 2.32 -21.08 0.97
CA LEU A 323 3.69 -20.58 0.85
C LEU A 323 3.81 -19.47 -0.19
N LEU A 324 3.12 -19.62 -1.35
CA LEU A 324 3.10 -18.60 -2.39
C LEU A 324 2.54 -17.27 -1.87
N LEU A 325 1.48 -17.30 -1.05
CA LEU A 325 0.96 -16.10 -0.39
C LEU A 325 1.91 -15.56 0.69
N GLY A 326 2.54 -16.46 1.45
CA GLY A 326 3.43 -16.10 2.57
C GLY A 326 4.70 -15.38 2.13
N VAL A 327 5.22 -15.69 0.92
CA VAL A 327 6.46 -15.09 0.42
C VAL A 327 6.26 -13.71 -0.21
N VAL A 328 5.02 -13.19 -0.32
CA VAL A 328 4.78 -11.85 -0.88
C VAL A 328 5.36 -10.76 0.02
N PHE A 329 5.15 -10.82 1.34
CA PHE A 329 5.73 -9.84 2.25
C PHE A 329 7.28 -9.88 2.24
N PRO A 330 7.97 -11.01 2.39
CA PRO A 330 9.41 -11.09 2.22
C PRO A 330 9.91 -10.61 0.85
N SER A 331 9.15 -10.85 -0.22
CA SER A 331 9.48 -10.38 -1.56
C SER A 331 9.44 -8.85 -1.65
N LEU A 332 8.44 -8.21 -1.04
CA LEU A 332 8.39 -6.74 -0.94
C LEU A 332 9.58 -6.20 -0.16
N VAL A 333 9.95 -6.82 0.96
CA VAL A 333 11.15 -6.44 1.72
C VAL A 333 12.39 -6.57 0.83
N LEU A 334 12.53 -7.68 0.10
CA LEU A 334 13.68 -7.93 -0.79
C LEU A 334 13.81 -6.86 -1.89
N ILE A 335 12.71 -6.50 -2.55
CA ILE A 335 12.74 -5.48 -3.61
C ILE A 335 13.06 -4.10 -3.04
N HIS A 336 12.54 -3.74 -1.87
CA HIS A 336 12.80 -2.43 -1.27
C HIS A 336 14.20 -2.29 -0.66
N ILE A 337 15.02 -3.35 -0.63
CA ILE A 337 16.47 -3.25 -0.36
C ILE A 337 17.16 -2.32 -1.38
N PHE A 338 16.63 -2.24 -2.61
CA PHE A 338 17.16 -1.36 -3.67
C PHE A 338 16.65 0.08 -3.57
N TYR A 339 15.79 0.40 -2.59
CA TYR A 339 15.26 1.74 -2.41
C TYR A 339 15.97 2.44 -1.24
N TRP A 340 16.39 3.67 -1.47
CA TRP A 340 17.34 4.41 -0.62
C TRP A 340 16.77 4.83 0.75
N ILE A 341 15.45 4.78 0.96
CA ILE A 341 14.78 5.18 2.21
C ILE A 341 13.90 4.05 2.76
N GLY A 342 13.84 3.94 4.10
CA GLY A 342 12.89 3.10 4.82
C GLY A 342 11.59 3.81 5.13
N SER A 343 10.65 3.12 5.81
CA SER A 343 9.39 3.72 6.27
C SER A 343 9.05 3.31 7.69
N GLU A 344 8.59 4.29 8.49
CA GLU A 344 8.16 4.06 9.87
C GLU A 344 6.86 4.79 10.21
N LEU A 345 6.70 6.03 9.77
CA LEU A 345 5.67 6.96 10.24
C LEU A 345 4.24 6.39 10.11
N PHE A 346 3.92 5.85 8.95
CA PHE A 346 2.67 5.12 8.67
C PHE A 346 2.89 3.60 8.79
N GLY A 347 3.73 3.16 9.72
CA GLY A 347 4.23 1.79 9.77
C GLY A 347 5.16 1.46 8.60
N PRO A 348 5.42 0.18 8.30
CA PRO A 348 6.25 -0.26 7.18
C PRO A 348 5.50 -0.14 5.85
N ARG A 349 5.04 1.07 5.50
CA ARG A 349 4.07 1.33 4.41
C ARG A 349 4.51 0.78 3.06
N TYR A 350 5.81 0.69 2.79
CA TYR A 350 6.32 0.12 1.54
C TYR A 350 6.05 -1.39 1.38
N TYR A 351 5.67 -2.08 2.46
CA TYR A 351 5.35 -3.51 2.46
C TYR A 351 3.84 -3.77 2.68
N TYR A 352 3.02 -2.70 2.67
CA TYR A 352 1.59 -2.77 3.01
C TYR A 352 0.80 -3.71 2.08
N GLU A 353 1.17 -3.78 0.81
CA GLU A 353 0.54 -4.62 -0.20
C GLU A 353 0.70 -6.13 0.08
N GLY A 354 1.62 -6.49 0.98
CA GLY A 354 1.81 -7.84 1.50
C GLY A 354 1.17 -8.10 2.87
N LEU A 355 0.38 -7.18 3.42
CA LEU A 355 -0.23 -7.30 4.76
C LEU A 355 -1.02 -8.60 4.93
N TYR A 356 -1.77 -9.03 3.90
CA TYR A 356 -2.50 -10.30 3.95
C TYR A 356 -1.59 -11.52 4.20
N SER A 357 -0.32 -11.49 3.78
CA SER A 357 0.64 -12.55 4.10
C SER A 357 0.82 -12.69 5.61
N LEU A 358 1.04 -11.56 6.30
CA LEU A 358 1.27 -11.54 7.76
C LEU A 358 0.01 -11.93 8.53
N THR A 359 -1.15 -11.39 8.15
CA THR A 359 -2.41 -11.65 8.85
C THR A 359 -2.90 -13.08 8.64
N LEU A 360 -2.77 -13.64 7.43
CA LEU A 360 -3.10 -15.03 7.14
C LEU A 360 -2.22 -16.01 7.90
N PHE A 361 -0.91 -15.76 7.95
CA PHE A 361 0.00 -16.64 8.67
C PHE A 361 -0.16 -16.53 10.18
N SER A 362 -0.44 -15.35 10.71
CA SER A 362 -0.75 -15.18 12.13
C SER A 362 -2.06 -15.88 12.50
N ALA A 363 -3.10 -15.76 11.67
CA ALA A 363 -4.36 -16.46 11.85
C ALA A 363 -4.21 -17.99 11.77
N LEU A 364 -3.43 -18.48 10.78
CA LEU A 364 -3.11 -19.90 10.63
C LEU A 364 -2.33 -20.41 11.85
N GLY A 365 -1.36 -19.64 12.33
CA GLY A 365 -0.56 -20.02 13.51
C GLY A 365 -1.39 -20.10 14.78
N ALA A 366 -2.28 -19.15 15.01
CA ALA A 366 -3.22 -19.16 16.13
C ALA A 366 -4.18 -20.37 16.03
N ALA A 367 -4.76 -20.62 14.85
CA ALA A 367 -5.64 -21.76 14.62
C ALA A 367 -4.91 -23.10 14.84
N TRP A 368 -3.67 -23.23 14.36
CA TRP A 368 -2.86 -24.43 14.53
C TRP A 368 -2.49 -24.67 16.00
N LEU A 369 -2.07 -23.64 16.72
CA LEU A 369 -1.79 -23.73 18.17
C LEU A 369 -3.04 -24.08 18.97
N ALA A 370 -4.20 -23.50 18.63
CA ALA A 370 -5.47 -23.83 19.28
C ALA A 370 -5.93 -25.27 18.96
N GLY A 371 -5.33 -25.93 17.97
CA GLY A 371 -5.74 -27.26 17.52
C GLY A 371 -7.06 -27.25 16.73
N TRP A 372 -7.42 -26.13 16.14
CA TRP A 372 -8.57 -26.04 15.28
C TRP A 372 -8.30 -26.79 13.96
N ARG A 373 -9.35 -27.38 13.39
CA ARG A 373 -9.23 -28.02 12.09
C ARG A 373 -8.95 -26.95 11.03
N VAL A 374 -7.77 -27.03 10.44
CA VAL A 374 -7.39 -26.30 9.24
C VAL A 374 -7.70 -27.22 8.07
N GLU A 375 -8.59 -26.82 7.17
CA GLU A 375 -8.90 -27.62 6.00
C GLU A 375 -7.59 -27.90 5.22
N PRO A 376 -7.29 -29.17 4.93
CA PRO A 376 -6.14 -29.46 4.09
C PRO A 376 -6.39 -28.84 2.71
N ASP A 377 -5.33 -28.33 2.08
CA ASP A 377 -5.35 -28.15 0.63
C ASP A 377 -5.86 -29.46 0.02
N PRO A 378 -6.87 -29.46 -0.87
CA PRO A 378 -7.29 -30.68 -1.54
C PRO A 378 -6.03 -31.36 -2.08
N GLU A 379 -5.87 -32.65 -1.74
CA GLU A 379 -4.67 -33.41 -2.12
C GLU A 379 -4.34 -33.13 -3.57
N PRO A 380 -3.06 -33.03 -3.93
CA PRO A 380 -2.62 -32.74 -5.28
C PRO A 380 -2.83 -34.00 -6.17
N GLN A 381 -4.08 -34.39 -6.41
CA GLN A 381 -4.39 -35.38 -7.44
C GLN A 381 -3.85 -34.95 -8.81
N ASP A 382 -3.42 -33.69 -8.96
CA ASP A 382 -3.01 -33.09 -10.21
C ASP A 382 -1.72 -32.26 -10.17
N TYR A 383 -0.90 -32.31 -9.12
CA TYR A 383 0.44 -31.76 -9.23
C TYR A 383 1.35 -32.75 -9.96
N PRO A 384 1.93 -32.39 -11.12
CA PRO A 384 2.93 -33.23 -11.78
C PRO A 384 4.25 -33.13 -11.02
N GLY A 385 4.34 -33.88 -9.96
CA GLY A 385 5.49 -33.89 -9.07
C GLY A 385 5.34 -34.92 -7.96
N ALA A 386 4.19 -35.59 -7.87
CA ALA A 386 4.10 -36.90 -7.20
C ALA A 386 4.97 -37.86 -8.01
N VAL A 387 6.10 -38.12 -7.46
CA VAL A 387 7.22 -38.92 -7.99
C VAL A 387 6.71 -40.14 -8.80
N ARG A 388 6.65 -40.02 -10.14
CA ARG A 388 6.98 -41.15 -10.97
C ARG A 388 8.51 -41.22 -10.92
N GLN A 389 9.02 -42.28 -10.36
CA GLN A 389 10.38 -42.77 -10.62
C GLN A 389 10.56 -42.89 -12.14
N SER A 390 10.97 -41.81 -12.79
CA SER A 390 11.58 -41.85 -14.11
C SER A 390 13.07 -41.65 -13.88
N SER A 391 13.84 -42.56 -14.39
CA SER A 391 15.29 -42.64 -14.44
C SER A 391 15.95 -41.44 -15.16
N GLY A 392 15.84 -40.29 -14.60
CA GLY A 392 16.48 -39.04 -15.06
C GLY A 392 16.73 -38.17 -13.86
N GLY A 393 17.96 -37.73 -13.68
CA GLY A 393 18.58 -37.12 -12.52
C GLY A 393 17.70 -36.27 -11.64
N VAL A 394 17.75 -36.53 -10.35
CA VAL A 394 17.08 -35.80 -9.26
C VAL A 394 17.52 -34.34 -9.30
N GLY A 395 16.60 -33.41 -9.60
CA GLY A 395 16.86 -32.00 -9.66
C GLY A 395 17.32 -31.43 -8.30
N LEU A 396 18.02 -30.28 -8.31
CA LEU A 396 18.54 -29.63 -7.11
C LEU A 396 17.45 -29.41 -6.03
N LEU A 397 16.25 -29.04 -6.43
CA LEU A 397 15.10 -28.84 -5.54
C LEU A 397 14.61 -30.15 -4.91
N ASP A 398 14.65 -31.25 -5.63
CA ASP A 398 14.29 -32.58 -5.11
C ASP A 398 15.37 -33.08 -4.15
N ARG A 399 16.65 -32.78 -4.40
CA ARG A 399 17.75 -33.09 -3.47
C ARG A 399 17.64 -32.27 -2.18
N LEU A 400 17.25 -31.00 -2.25
CA LEU A 400 16.96 -30.16 -1.09
C LEU A 400 15.74 -30.67 -0.32
N ARG A 401 14.65 -31.04 -1.01
CA ARG A 401 13.48 -31.68 -0.40
C ARG A 401 13.83 -32.98 0.31
N LEU A 402 14.60 -33.84 -0.33
CA LEU A 402 15.04 -35.12 0.24
C LEU A 402 16.00 -34.95 1.43
N ARG A 403 16.82 -33.89 1.44
CA ARG A 403 17.70 -33.58 2.59
C ARG A 403 16.96 -32.94 3.75
N LEU A 404 15.92 -32.14 3.51
CA LEU A 404 15.14 -31.49 4.55
C LEU A 404 13.97 -32.33 5.05
N ALA A 405 13.51 -33.32 4.27
CA ALA A 405 12.39 -34.20 4.62
C ALA A 405 12.58 -34.95 5.97
N PRO A 406 13.76 -35.51 6.31
CA PRO A 406 13.95 -36.22 7.58
C PRO A 406 13.93 -35.29 8.79
N ALA A 407 14.54 -34.10 8.69
CA ALA A 407 14.50 -33.11 9.76
C ALA A 407 13.08 -32.58 9.95
N TYR A 408 12.37 -32.40 8.86
CA TYR A 408 11.00 -31.93 8.87
C TYR A 408 10.02 -32.97 9.41
N SER A 409 10.12 -34.27 9.00
CA SER A 409 9.27 -35.32 9.54
C SER A 409 9.48 -35.50 11.03
N TRP A 410 10.72 -35.43 11.50
CA TRP A 410 11.07 -35.51 12.91
C TRP A 410 10.48 -34.33 13.73
N PHE A 411 10.58 -33.09 13.22
CA PHE A 411 9.96 -31.92 13.85
C PHE A 411 8.42 -31.97 13.79
N ALA A 412 7.87 -32.33 12.64
CA ALA A 412 6.42 -32.42 12.43
C ALA A 412 5.77 -33.53 13.28
N GLU A 413 6.43 -34.69 13.41
CA GLU A 413 5.97 -35.81 14.24
C GLU A 413 6.10 -35.51 15.73
N ARG A 414 7.19 -34.85 16.15
CA ARG A 414 7.35 -34.42 17.54
C ARG A 414 6.42 -33.27 17.92
N ALA A 415 6.25 -32.29 17.05
CA ALA A 415 5.25 -31.24 17.23
C ALA A 415 3.82 -31.83 17.24
N ALA A 416 3.53 -32.79 16.35
CA ALA A 416 2.26 -33.49 16.33
C ALA A 416 2.06 -34.36 17.58
N SER A 417 3.07 -35.10 18.04
CA SER A 417 2.98 -35.94 19.23
C SER A 417 2.87 -35.14 20.53
N ALA A 418 3.61 -34.04 20.68
CA ALA A 418 3.45 -33.11 21.78
C ALA A 418 2.07 -32.44 21.82
N VAL A 419 1.47 -32.26 20.63
CA VAL A 419 0.17 -31.65 20.42
C VAL A 419 -0.99 -32.64 20.67
N HIS A 420 -0.74 -33.96 20.71
CA HIS A 420 -1.80 -34.99 20.81
C HIS A 420 -2.05 -35.51 22.25
N GLN A 421 -1.44 -34.93 23.29
CA GLN A 421 -1.82 -35.27 24.67
C GLN A 421 -3.24 -34.72 24.98
N PRO A 422 -4.22 -35.57 25.37
CA PRO A 422 -5.65 -35.17 25.47
C PRO A 422 -5.90 -34.02 26.45
N ALA A 423 -5.13 -33.95 27.54
CA ALA A 423 -5.26 -32.88 28.57
C ALA A 423 -4.74 -31.54 28.03
N LEU A 424 -3.57 -31.53 27.38
CA LEU A 424 -3.00 -30.32 26.73
C LEU A 424 -3.84 -29.85 25.56
N PHE A 425 -4.50 -30.76 24.83
CA PHE A 425 -5.39 -30.43 23.73
C PHE A 425 -6.59 -29.60 24.21
N LYS A 426 -7.26 -30.02 25.29
CA LYS A 426 -8.40 -29.27 25.86
C LYS A 426 -7.97 -27.89 26.36
N VAL A 427 -6.85 -27.80 27.05
CA VAL A 427 -6.37 -26.53 27.62
C VAL A 427 -6.01 -25.51 26.53
N ARG A 428 -5.31 -25.91 25.46
CA ARG A 428 -4.89 -24.98 24.39
C ARG A 428 -6.07 -24.46 23.56
N GLN A 429 -7.16 -25.26 23.41
CA GLN A 429 -8.37 -24.84 22.70
C GLN A 429 -9.03 -23.61 23.34
N TYR A 430 -8.81 -23.36 24.62
CA TYR A 430 -9.32 -22.19 25.34
C TYR A 430 -8.22 -21.13 25.56
N LEU A 431 -7.01 -21.54 25.87
CA LEU A 431 -5.90 -20.61 26.17
C LEU A 431 -5.51 -19.76 24.96
N VAL A 432 -5.40 -20.35 23.77
CA VAL A 432 -4.96 -19.60 22.58
C VAL A 432 -6.01 -18.57 22.15
N PRO A 433 -7.31 -18.90 22.02
CA PRO A 433 -8.34 -17.90 21.76
C PRO A 433 -8.42 -16.82 22.85
N MET A 434 -8.32 -17.20 24.11
CA MET A 434 -8.33 -16.25 25.23
C MET A 434 -7.13 -15.29 25.14
N ALA A 435 -5.92 -15.79 24.91
CA ALA A 435 -4.73 -14.97 24.71
C ALA A 435 -4.90 -14.02 23.52
N LEU A 436 -5.45 -14.50 22.40
CA LEU A 436 -5.71 -13.68 21.23
C LEU A 436 -6.74 -12.57 21.53
N VAL A 437 -7.83 -12.89 22.23
CA VAL A 437 -8.84 -11.89 22.64
C VAL A 437 -8.21 -10.86 23.58
N LEU A 438 -7.37 -11.27 24.54
CA LEU A 438 -6.69 -10.34 25.44
C LEU A 438 -5.70 -9.43 24.69
N LEU A 439 -4.94 -9.97 23.71
CA LEU A 439 -4.03 -9.19 22.89
C LEU A 439 -4.78 -8.17 22.00
N VAL A 440 -5.89 -8.59 21.40
CA VAL A 440 -6.74 -7.66 20.61
C VAL A 440 -7.39 -6.61 21.53
N ALA A 441 -7.88 -6.99 22.70
CA ALA A 441 -8.43 -6.04 23.67
C ALA A 441 -7.36 -5.04 24.13
N TYR A 442 -6.14 -5.50 24.46
CA TYR A 442 -5.01 -4.63 24.78
C TYR A 442 -4.73 -3.62 23.64
N ASN A 443 -4.69 -4.10 22.39
CA ASN A 443 -4.51 -3.20 21.26
C ASN A 443 -5.62 -2.14 21.17
N LEU A 444 -6.89 -2.57 21.18
CA LEU A 444 -8.02 -1.66 21.00
C LEU A 444 -8.18 -0.64 22.14
N VAL A 445 -7.80 -1.00 23.37
CA VAL A 445 -7.99 -0.14 24.55
C VAL A 445 -6.77 0.75 24.83
N TYR A 446 -5.56 0.24 24.63
CA TYR A 446 -4.34 0.95 25.04
C TYR A 446 -3.48 1.38 23.86
N PHE A 447 -3.14 0.46 22.94
CA PHE A 447 -2.16 0.75 21.90
C PHE A 447 -2.75 1.59 20.77
N LEU A 448 -3.85 1.16 20.19
CA LEU A 448 -4.45 1.79 19.01
C LEU A 448 -4.86 3.25 19.25
N PRO A 449 -5.54 3.62 20.36
CA PRO A 449 -5.90 5.02 20.59
C PRO A 449 -4.68 5.93 20.67
N GLY A 450 -3.64 5.54 21.42
CA GLY A 450 -2.39 6.30 21.52
C GLY A 450 -1.69 6.42 20.18
N ARG A 451 -1.60 5.32 19.44
CA ARG A 451 -0.94 5.28 18.13
C ARG A 451 -1.67 6.10 17.06
N LEU A 452 -3.00 6.12 17.08
CA LEU A 452 -3.79 6.98 16.22
C LEU A 452 -3.63 8.45 16.61
N TRP A 453 -3.61 8.75 17.92
CA TRP A 453 -3.44 10.13 18.39
C TRP A 453 -2.07 10.72 18.01
N GLU A 454 -1.01 9.91 17.95
CA GLU A 454 0.30 10.32 17.42
C GLU A 454 0.23 10.80 15.95
N MET A 455 -0.79 10.37 15.21
CA MET A 455 -0.99 10.79 13.81
C MET A 455 -1.87 12.02 13.66
N HIS A 456 -2.57 12.45 14.72
CA HIS A 456 -3.41 13.64 14.71
C HIS A 456 -2.54 14.90 14.65
N GLY A 457 -2.86 15.82 13.74
CA GLY A 457 -2.07 17.03 13.56
C GLY A 457 -0.62 16.77 13.10
N LEU A 458 -0.39 15.65 12.40
CA LEU A 458 0.93 15.30 11.88
C LEU A 458 1.51 16.45 11.06
N TYR A 459 2.77 16.79 11.30
CA TYR A 459 3.46 17.95 10.70
C TYR A 459 2.78 19.29 10.96
N THR A 460 2.03 19.41 12.05
CA THR A 460 1.25 20.60 12.42
C THR A 460 0.14 20.95 11.42
N ILE A 461 -0.21 20.04 10.51
CA ILE A 461 -1.29 20.22 9.55
C ILE A 461 -2.62 19.87 10.22
N SER A 462 -3.56 20.82 10.18
CA SER A 462 -4.91 20.64 10.70
C SER A 462 -5.92 21.37 9.81
N ARG A 463 -7.15 20.89 9.83
CA ARG A 463 -8.26 21.59 9.19
C ARG A 463 -8.52 22.98 9.78
N SER A 464 -8.12 23.21 11.04
CA SER A 464 -8.22 24.53 11.68
C SER A 464 -7.42 25.61 10.97
N ASP A 465 -6.35 25.25 10.23
CA ASP A 465 -5.54 26.19 9.45
C ASP A 465 -6.37 26.87 8.34
N LEU A 466 -7.47 26.23 7.93
CA LEU A 466 -8.34 26.72 6.87
C LEU A 466 -9.43 27.68 7.38
N TYR A 467 -9.75 27.66 8.68
CA TYR A 467 -10.87 28.44 9.25
C TYR A 467 -10.73 29.95 9.05
N PRO A 468 -9.53 30.56 9.16
CA PRO A 468 -9.37 31.98 8.91
C PRO A 468 -9.85 32.43 7.53
N PHE A 469 -9.68 31.56 6.53
CA PHE A 469 -10.05 31.83 5.12
C PHE A 469 -11.50 31.45 4.80
N LEU A 470 -12.12 30.61 5.62
CA LEU A 470 -13.51 30.18 5.45
C LEU A 470 -14.50 31.10 6.21
N ALA A 471 -13.99 32.02 7.04
CA ALA A 471 -14.80 32.99 7.76
C ALA A 471 -15.50 33.96 6.78
N PRO A 472 -16.76 34.36 7.03
CA PRO A 472 -17.51 35.27 6.15
C PRO A 472 -16.73 36.59 5.87
N GLU A 473 -16.08 37.13 6.87
CA GLU A 473 -15.30 38.36 6.78
C GLU A 473 -14.10 38.22 5.83
N ALA A 474 -13.47 37.04 5.82
CA ALA A 474 -12.37 36.78 4.90
C ALA A 474 -12.88 36.59 3.46
N GLN A 475 -14.08 36.05 3.28
CA GLN A 475 -14.67 35.88 1.95
C GLN A 475 -14.98 37.21 1.26
N GLU A 476 -15.21 38.29 2.02
CA GLU A 476 -15.39 39.67 1.52
C GLU A 476 -14.09 40.24 0.93
N LEU A 477 -12.93 39.69 1.28
CA LEU A 477 -11.62 40.12 0.77
C LEU A 477 -11.32 39.53 -0.64
N THR A 478 -12.12 38.62 -1.12
CA THR A 478 -11.88 37.90 -2.41
C THR A 478 -12.37 38.72 -3.62
N PRO A 479 -11.75 38.58 -4.79
CA PRO A 479 -10.63 37.70 -5.08
C PRO A 479 -9.31 38.19 -4.48
N ALA A 480 -8.56 37.34 -3.81
CA ALA A 480 -7.34 37.71 -3.11
C ALA A 480 -6.13 36.83 -3.45
N LEU A 481 -4.96 37.48 -3.49
CA LEU A 481 -3.65 36.84 -3.48
C LEU A 481 -3.08 36.93 -2.08
N ILE A 482 -2.74 35.82 -1.48
CA ILE A 482 -2.20 35.72 -0.14
C ILE A 482 -0.72 35.32 -0.22
N ILE A 483 0.17 36.23 0.12
CA ILE A 483 1.59 35.93 0.31
C ILE A 483 1.77 35.33 1.70
N VAL A 484 2.07 34.04 1.75
CA VAL A 484 2.21 33.29 3.02
C VAL A 484 3.65 33.32 3.47
N HIS A 485 3.89 33.93 4.64
CA HIS A 485 5.17 33.96 5.31
C HIS A 485 5.27 32.77 6.26
N SER A 486 6.12 31.80 5.93
CA SER A 486 6.37 30.61 6.72
C SER A 486 7.77 30.09 6.47
N GLU A 487 8.45 29.64 7.51
CA GLU A 487 9.76 28.97 7.40
C GLU A 487 9.64 27.56 6.83
N ARG A 488 8.47 26.94 6.99
CA ARG A 488 8.24 25.54 6.65
C ARG A 488 7.11 25.41 5.62
N TRP A 489 7.35 24.60 4.59
CA TRP A 489 6.33 24.32 3.58
C TRP A 489 5.05 23.71 4.18
N MET A 490 5.16 22.95 5.30
CA MET A 490 4.01 22.31 5.93
C MET A 490 2.91 23.30 6.30
N SER A 491 3.29 24.45 6.87
CA SER A 491 2.33 25.49 7.23
C SER A 491 1.67 26.19 6.04
N TYR A 492 2.37 26.21 4.89
CA TYR A 492 1.80 26.63 3.60
C TYR A 492 0.99 25.50 2.97
N GLY A 493 1.44 24.24 3.15
CA GLY A 493 0.86 23.05 2.51
C GLY A 493 -0.62 22.81 2.85
N SER A 494 -1.06 23.11 4.08
CA SER A 494 -2.47 23.00 4.49
C SER A 494 -3.38 23.91 3.65
N LEU A 495 -2.91 25.11 3.30
CA LEU A 495 -3.67 26.10 2.54
C LEU A 495 -3.92 25.71 1.08
N LEU A 496 -3.10 24.79 0.53
CA LEU A 496 -3.30 24.22 -0.82
C LEU A 496 -4.63 23.45 -0.95
N GLU A 497 -5.30 23.15 0.18
CA GLU A 497 -6.65 22.62 0.16
C GLU A 497 -7.67 23.60 -0.43
N LEU A 498 -7.48 24.89 -0.23
CA LEU A 498 -8.35 25.97 -0.70
C LEU A 498 -7.97 26.45 -2.11
N GLN A 499 -6.87 25.95 -2.68
CA GLN A 499 -6.35 26.37 -3.98
C GLN A 499 -6.53 25.28 -5.03
N ASP A 500 -7.01 25.65 -6.19
CA ASP A 500 -7.05 24.76 -7.33
C ASP A 500 -5.70 24.72 -8.09
N PRO A 501 -5.45 23.69 -8.92
CA PRO A 501 -4.21 23.60 -9.69
C PRO A 501 -3.97 24.78 -10.66
N ARG A 502 -5.03 25.47 -11.09
CA ARG A 502 -4.97 26.56 -12.09
C ARG A 502 -4.90 27.96 -11.47
N LEU A 503 -4.88 28.08 -10.16
CA LEU A 503 -4.87 29.36 -9.46
C LEU A 503 -6.10 30.23 -9.78
N THR A 504 -7.30 29.60 -9.86
CA THR A 504 -8.55 30.29 -10.20
C THR A 504 -9.49 30.46 -9.02
N THR A 505 -9.18 29.87 -7.87
CA THR A 505 -9.96 29.95 -6.63
C THR A 505 -10.06 31.37 -6.07
N PRO A 506 -11.06 31.68 -5.23
CA PRO A 506 -11.19 33.00 -4.59
C PRO A 506 -9.93 33.44 -3.87
N PHE A 507 -9.28 32.56 -3.11
CA PHE A 507 -7.95 32.74 -2.56
C PHE A 507 -6.92 32.01 -3.41
N ILE A 508 -5.80 32.69 -3.71
CA ILE A 508 -4.58 32.12 -4.25
C ILE A 508 -3.47 32.30 -3.20
N PHE A 509 -2.77 31.24 -2.90
CA PHE A 509 -1.70 31.25 -1.91
C PHE A 509 -0.35 31.15 -2.61
N ALA A 510 0.54 32.10 -2.33
CA ALA A 510 1.92 32.09 -2.78
C ALA A 510 2.84 32.05 -1.56
N TRP A 511 3.79 31.13 -1.53
CA TRP A 511 4.80 31.08 -0.47
C TRP A 511 5.83 32.20 -0.69
N SER A 512 6.00 33.08 0.29
CA SER A 512 6.96 34.19 0.22
C SER A 512 8.39 33.70 -0.09
N ARG A 513 9.02 34.36 -1.04
CA ARG A 513 10.43 34.16 -1.41
C ARG A 513 11.27 35.41 -1.23
N GLY A 514 10.75 36.34 -0.44
CA GLY A 514 11.34 37.64 -0.17
C GLY A 514 10.74 38.76 -1.01
N PRO A 515 10.94 40.04 -0.61
CA PRO A 515 10.19 41.19 -1.12
C PRO A 515 10.17 41.30 -2.64
N ILE A 516 11.31 41.12 -3.30
CA ILE A 516 11.42 41.25 -4.77
C ILE A 516 10.59 40.20 -5.49
N ALA A 517 10.62 38.94 -5.00
CA ALA A 517 9.87 37.86 -5.60
C ALA A 517 8.36 38.01 -5.32
N ASP A 518 8.00 38.48 -4.14
CA ASP A 518 6.63 38.68 -3.72
C ASP A 518 5.96 39.81 -4.52
N GLU A 519 6.69 40.93 -4.77
CA GLU A 519 6.24 42.03 -5.67
C GLU A 519 6.04 41.52 -7.11
N ALA A 520 6.97 40.69 -7.61
CA ALA A 520 6.83 40.11 -8.95
C ALA A 520 5.60 39.18 -9.07
N VAL A 521 5.34 38.34 -8.05
CA VAL A 521 4.12 37.53 -7.97
C VAL A 521 2.87 38.41 -7.94
N ALA A 522 2.87 39.47 -7.13
CA ALA A 522 1.73 40.40 -7.04
C ALA A 522 1.42 41.09 -8.38
N ALA A 523 2.46 41.42 -9.15
CA ALA A 523 2.30 42.04 -10.47
C ALA A 523 1.59 41.14 -11.49
N ASP A 524 1.65 39.81 -11.35
CA ASP A 524 0.96 38.87 -12.22
C ASP A 524 -0.55 38.74 -11.91
N PHE A 525 -1.02 39.27 -10.77
CA PHE A 525 -2.42 39.18 -10.34
C PHE A 525 -3.00 40.56 -9.96
N PRO A 526 -2.95 41.56 -10.87
CA PRO A 526 -3.34 42.95 -10.57
C PRO A 526 -4.83 43.09 -10.23
N GLU A 527 -5.68 42.15 -10.58
CA GLU A 527 -7.11 42.12 -10.30
C GLU A 527 -7.46 41.57 -8.91
N ARG A 528 -6.46 41.11 -8.14
CA ARG A 528 -6.66 40.49 -6.83
C ARG A 528 -6.20 41.43 -5.72
N ASN A 529 -6.93 41.43 -4.62
CA ASN A 529 -6.51 42.09 -3.39
C ASN A 529 -5.26 41.40 -2.82
N LEU A 530 -4.19 42.14 -2.57
CA LEU A 530 -2.95 41.62 -2.03
C LEU A 530 -2.95 41.65 -0.51
N PHE A 531 -2.67 40.50 0.12
CA PHE A 531 -2.47 40.38 1.54
C PHE A 531 -1.24 39.56 1.88
N HIS A 532 -0.58 39.89 2.99
CA HIS A 532 0.46 39.12 3.63
C HIS A 532 -0.13 38.36 4.82
N TYR A 533 0.18 37.08 4.93
CA TYR A 533 -0.32 36.21 5.99
C TYR A 533 0.84 35.52 6.70
N TYR A 534 0.84 35.64 8.03
CA TYR A 534 1.83 35.03 8.91
C TYR A 534 1.17 33.89 9.66
N VAL A 535 1.70 32.67 9.52
CA VAL A 535 1.08 31.46 10.06
C VAL A 535 1.02 31.41 11.58
N GLU A 536 1.87 32.18 12.25
CA GLU A 536 1.88 32.35 13.70
C GLU A 536 0.80 33.32 14.23
N GLU A 537 0.13 34.06 13.35
CA GLU A 537 -0.97 34.95 13.68
C GLU A 537 -2.24 34.61 12.86
N PRO A 538 -2.87 33.46 13.11
CA PRO A 538 -4.02 33.04 12.33
C PRO A 538 -5.16 34.08 12.35
N GLY A 539 -5.76 34.32 11.16
CA GLY A 539 -6.89 35.23 11.01
C GLY A 539 -6.53 36.70 10.83
N ARG A 540 -5.25 37.05 10.77
CA ARG A 540 -4.80 38.42 10.47
C ARG A 540 -4.28 38.53 9.04
N PHE A 541 -4.81 39.50 8.29
CA PHE A 541 -4.43 39.81 6.93
C PHE A 541 -3.77 41.18 6.90
N TYR A 542 -2.54 41.26 6.45
CA TYR A 542 -1.75 42.49 6.43
C TYR A 542 -1.68 43.03 5.00
N LEU A 543 -1.87 44.35 4.84
CA LEU A 543 -1.79 45.05 3.54
C LEU A 543 -0.34 45.27 3.07
N ALA A 544 0.63 45.13 3.97
CA ALA A 544 2.07 45.23 3.68
C ALA A 544 2.83 44.18 4.48
N PRO A 545 4.03 43.77 4.04
CA PRO A 545 4.88 42.90 4.85
C PRO A 545 5.20 43.57 6.17
N ARG A 546 5.32 42.76 7.24
CA ARG A 546 5.77 43.24 8.56
C ARG A 546 7.25 43.59 8.48
N ASP A 547 7.66 44.61 9.17
CA ASP A 547 9.07 44.88 9.37
C ASP A 547 9.75 43.68 10.05
N PRO A 548 10.96 43.30 9.61
CA PRO A 548 11.66 42.12 10.10
C PRO A 548 11.99 42.16 11.58
#